data_44bc5cf15842bc0dae11c7bf63a3941c
#
_entry.id   44bc5cf15842bc0dae11c7bf63a3941c
#
_cell.length_a   1.000
_cell.length_b   1.000
_cell.length_c   1.000
_cell.angle_alpha   90.00
_cell.angle_beta   90.00
_cell.angle_gamma   90.00
#
_symmetry.space_group_name_H-M   'P 1'
#
loop_
_entity.id
_entity.type
_entity.pdbx_description
1 polymer ?
#
loop_
_entity_poly.entity_id
_entity_poly.type
_entity_poly.pdbx_seq_one_letter_code
_entity_poly.pdbx_strand_id
1 'polypeptide(L)' 'MTAPEKIIKEFPKEGDLQLFRLEKLHEFLCVRCHETKKARLVAVQAGDWSKLLCNGCYGLLKSNTG' A
#
# COMPACT_ATOMS: atom_id res chain seq x y z
N MET A 1 -12.66 5.83 3.17
CA MET A 1 -12.36 4.55 3.82
C MET A 1 -11.29 4.73 4.87
N THR A 2 -11.40 4.02 5.97
CA THR A 2 -10.44 4.11 7.05
C THR A 2 -9.40 2.99 6.96
N ALA A 3 -8.22 3.23 7.53
CA ALA A 3 -7.19 2.21 7.59
C ALA A 3 -7.66 1.02 8.44
N PRO A 4 -7.30 -0.22 8.05
CA PRO A 4 -7.72 -1.40 8.81
C PRO A 4 -6.97 -1.58 10.12
N GLU A 5 -5.77 -0.99 10.21
CA GLU A 5 -4.92 -1.06 11.40
C GLU A 5 -4.41 0.32 11.73
N LYS A 6 -3.86 0.48 12.93
CA LYS A 6 -3.30 1.76 13.34
C LYS A 6 -2.09 2.10 12.45
N ILE A 7 -2.07 3.31 11.91
CA ILE A 7 -0.95 3.81 11.12
C ILE A 7 0.08 4.37 12.08
N ILE A 8 1.30 3.83 12.04
CA ILE A 8 2.39 4.29 12.90
C ILE A 8 3.38 5.18 12.15
N LYS A 9 3.33 5.18 10.82
CA LYS A 9 4.17 6.06 10.01
C LYS A 9 3.51 6.31 8.67
N GLU A 10 3.54 7.58 8.23
CA GLU A 10 3.08 7.97 6.92
C GLU A 10 4.27 8.41 6.10
N PHE A 11 4.38 7.91 4.88
CA PHE A 11 5.46 8.26 3.97
C PHE A 11 4.99 9.34 3.01
N PRO A 12 5.93 10.08 2.38
CA PRO A 12 5.57 11.10 1.40
C PRO A 12 4.76 10.49 0.25
N LYS A 13 3.73 11.20 -0.16
CA LYS A 13 2.88 10.79 -1.28
C LYS A 13 3.64 10.95 -2.59
N GLU A 14 3.54 9.96 -3.46
CA GLU A 14 4.15 10.00 -4.79
C GLU A 14 3.07 9.72 -5.82
N GLY A 15 2.63 10.77 -6.51
CA GLY A 15 1.52 10.65 -7.45
C GLY A 15 0.26 10.20 -6.72
N ASP A 16 -0.35 9.13 -7.18
CA ASP A 16 -1.55 8.56 -6.57
C ASP A 16 -1.24 7.55 -5.48
N LEU A 17 0.02 7.25 -5.24
CA LEU A 17 0.43 6.21 -4.31
C LEU A 17 1.05 6.81 -3.06
N GLN A 18 0.72 6.23 -1.92
CA GLN A 18 1.33 6.61 -0.66
C GLN A 18 1.53 5.37 0.20
N LEU A 19 2.72 5.23 0.77
CA LEU A 19 3.02 4.14 1.68
C LEU A 19 2.60 4.52 3.09
N PHE A 20 2.09 3.52 3.80
CA PHE A 20 1.77 3.66 5.22
C PHE A 20 2.33 2.46 5.96
N ARG A 21 2.90 2.70 7.12
CA ARG A 21 3.33 1.61 7.99
C ARG A 21 2.30 1.38 9.06
N LEU A 22 1.85 0.14 9.17
CA LEU A 22 0.83 -0.24 10.14
C LEU A 22 1.47 -0.84 11.38
N GLU A 23 0.75 -0.78 12.49
CA GLU A 23 1.22 -1.34 13.75
C GLU A 23 1.34 -2.85 13.70
N LYS A 24 0.43 -3.50 12.98
CA LYS A 24 0.38 -4.95 12.87
C LYS A 24 0.35 -5.40 11.43
N LEU A 25 0.68 -6.67 11.22
CA LEU A 25 0.55 -7.28 9.90
C LEU A 25 -0.91 -7.22 9.46
N HIS A 26 -1.12 -6.83 8.22
CA HIS A 26 -2.44 -6.77 7.62
C HIS A 26 -2.45 -7.62 6.36
N GLU A 27 -3.46 -8.48 6.25
CA GLU A 27 -3.64 -9.28 5.05
C GLU A 27 -4.53 -8.51 4.08
N PHE A 28 -4.12 -8.47 2.83
CA PHE A 28 -4.86 -7.74 1.81
C PHE A 28 -4.63 -8.39 0.45
N LEU A 29 -5.55 -8.11 -0.46
CA LEU A 29 -5.41 -8.54 -1.86
C LEU A 29 -4.81 -7.39 -2.65
N CYS A 30 -3.65 -7.64 -3.26
CA CYS A 30 -3.02 -6.64 -4.13
C CYS A 30 -3.89 -6.48 -5.39
N VAL A 31 -4.31 -5.24 -5.66
CA VAL A 31 -5.21 -5.00 -6.81
C VAL A 31 -4.49 -5.08 -8.16
N ARG A 32 -3.17 -5.17 -8.14
CA ARG A 32 -2.38 -5.26 -9.37
C ARG A 32 -2.00 -6.69 -9.73
N CYS A 33 -1.40 -7.42 -8.79
CA CYS A 33 -1.00 -8.80 -9.06
C CYS A 33 -2.04 -9.83 -8.66
N HIS A 34 -3.10 -9.40 -7.98
CA HIS A 34 -4.21 -10.24 -7.55
C HIS A 34 -3.80 -11.38 -6.63
N GLU A 35 -2.76 -11.16 -5.83
CA GLU A 35 -2.31 -12.13 -4.85
C GLU A 35 -2.57 -11.61 -3.44
N THR A 36 -2.91 -12.53 -2.54
CA THR A 36 -3.08 -12.19 -1.13
C THR A 36 -1.72 -12.00 -0.50
N LYS A 37 -1.52 -10.87 0.16
CA LYS A 37 -0.25 -10.51 0.80
C LYS A 37 -0.49 -10.13 2.26
N LYS A 38 0.54 -10.29 3.07
CA LYS A 38 0.54 -9.85 4.46
C LYS A 38 1.74 -8.94 4.66
N ALA A 39 1.51 -7.74 5.15
CA ALA A 39 2.60 -6.80 5.39
C ALA A 39 2.16 -5.72 6.37
N ARG A 40 3.15 -5.12 7.03
CA ARG A 40 2.90 -3.92 7.83
C ARG A 40 3.00 -2.67 6.98
N LEU A 41 3.74 -2.75 5.89
CA LEU A 41 3.91 -1.63 4.97
C LEU A 41 3.03 -1.87 3.75
N VAL A 42 2.11 -0.95 3.51
CA VAL A 42 1.16 -1.06 2.41
C VAL A 42 1.16 0.20 1.57
N ALA A 43 0.92 0.04 0.28
CA ALA A 43 0.77 1.16 -0.63
C ALA A 43 -0.72 1.37 -0.90
N VAL A 44 -1.20 2.59 -0.64
CA VAL A 44 -2.60 2.96 -0.83
C VAL A 44 -2.71 3.77 -2.11
N GLN A 45 -3.60 3.36 -3.01
CA GLN A 45 -3.79 4.04 -4.29
C GLN A 45 -4.93 5.04 -4.18
N ALA A 46 -4.63 6.29 -4.55
CA ALA A 46 -5.61 7.38 -4.57
C ALA A 46 -6.32 7.59 -3.23
N GLY A 47 -5.66 7.25 -2.12
CA GLY A 47 -6.26 7.38 -0.80
C GLY A 47 -7.35 6.37 -0.50
N ASP A 48 -7.55 5.38 -1.37
CA ASP A 48 -8.60 4.38 -1.22
C ASP A 48 -8.03 3.11 -0.60
N TRP A 49 -8.40 2.83 0.65
CA TRP A 49 -7.89 1.66 1.37
C TRP A 49 -8.43 0.33 0.85
N SER A 50 -9.36 0.36 -0.10
CA SER A 50 -9.80 -0.86 -0.77
C SER A 50 -8.91 -1.21 -1.95
N LYS A 51 -7.98 -0.32 -2.32
CA LYS A 51 -7.07 -0.51 -3.45
C LYS A 51 -5.63 -0.52 -2.96
N LEU A 52 -5.25 -1.58 -2.26
CA LEU A 52 -3.91 -1.71 -1.72
C LEU A 52 -3.00 -2.45 -2.69
N LEU A 53 -1.73 -2.07 -2.67
CA LEU A 53 -0.69 -2.71 -3.49
C LEU A 53 0.35 -3.33 -2.58
N CYS A 54 0.91 -4.45 -3.02
CA CYS A 54 2.04 -5.05 -2.32
C CYS A 54 3.31 -4.26 -2.63
N ASN A 55 4.33 -4.43 -1.80
CA ASN A 55 5.58 -3.70 -1.96
C ASN A 55 6.24 -3.96 -3.31
N GLY A 56 6.14 -5.18 -3.82
CA GLY A 56 6.69 -5.51 -5.13
C GLY A 56 6.05 -4.71 -6.25
N CYS A 57 4.71 -4.67 -6.25
CA CYS A 57 3.97 -3.90 -7.27
C CYS A 57 4.21 -2.40 -7.12
N TYR A 58 4.27 -1.91 -5.89
CA TYR A 58 4.57 -0.50 -5.65
C TYR A 58 5.94 -0.14 -6.22
N GLY A 59 6.94 -1.00 -5.98
CA GLY A 59 8.28 -0.78 -6.51
C GLY A 59 8.31 -0.75 -8.02
N LEU A 60 7.57 -1.64 -8.67
CA LEU A 60 7.50 -1.69 -10.12
C LEU A 60 6.86 -0.42 -10.69
N LEU A 61 5.77 0.04 -10.09
CA LEU A 61 5.11 1.25 -10.53
C LEU A 61 6.00 2.47 -10.33
N LYS A 62 6.69 2.54 -9.20
CA LYS A 62 7.59 3.64 -8.91
C LYS A 62 8.77 3.67 -9.89
N SER A 63 9.30 2.51 -10.25
CA SER A 63 10.40 2.42 -11.20
C SER A 63 9.97 2.87 -12.60
N ASN A 64 8.72 2.57 -12.99
CA ASN A 64 8.23 2.93 -14.31
C ASN A 64 7.93 4.41 -14.47
N THR A 65 7.74 5.12 -13.38
CA THR A 65 7.45 6.56 -13.42
C THR A 65 8.71 7.40 -13.31
N GLY A 66 9.81 6.75 -12.97
CA GLY A 66 11.08 7.44 -12.68
C GLY A 66 11.82 7.98 -13.84
#